data_1bb7d294f73bc156251cd50d08de74fd
#
_entry.id   1bb7d294f73bc156251cd50d08de74fd
#
_cell.length_a   1.000
_cell.length_b   1.000
_cell.length_c   1.000
_cell.angle_alpha   90.00
_cell.angle_beta   90.00
_cell.angle_gamma   90.00
#
_symmetry.space_group_name_H-M   'P 1'
#
loop_
_entity.id
_entity.type
_entity.pdbx_description
1 polymer ?
#
loop_
_entity_poly.entity_id
_entity_poly.type
_entity_poly.pdbx_seq_one_letter_code
_entity_poly.pdbx_strand_id
1 'polypeptide(L)'
;CIYIVIDYNINLEQSNIFINEDKRKLILCLSDIHLGIDDSYGQFKSNRKYLHNFLSKLRFSPNLKELVFNGDLFDQWFIPGHIDTLNGESSLNFLERIVENNKEIINDIRNIIADKEIKVTYIPGNHDMLFTSAEINSIFPGINQARDSYGLGSYTPEDLPNSIIEHGHRYDFFCAPNHISTTEDNCDFLLPPGYFYARISATSFIENLRYYDDFVTDFTLISNTYSNKNYLEYLYKSICTFSLRKCPVMESNDEKFIYTLINGYKENYCINDLLPDL
;
A
#
# COMPACT_ATOMS: atom_id res chain seq x y z
N CYS A 1 2.36 6.37 7.30
CA CYS A 1 0.97 6.21 6.82
C CYS A 1 0.16 7.43 7.23
N ILE A 2 -0.13 8.32 6.30
CA ILE A 2 -1.08 9.41 6.52
C ILE A 2 -2.44 8.82 6.18
N TYR A 3 -3.22 8.47 7.20
CA TYR A 3 -4.63 8.14 7.01
C TYR A 3 -5.36 9.43 6.65
N ILE A 4 -5.76 9.59 5.40
CA ILE A 4 -6.80 10.54 5.07
C ILE A 4 -8.10 9.88 5.53
N VAL A 5 -8.55 10.23 6.73
CA VAL A 5 -9.91 9.94 7.16
C VAL A 5 -10.80 10.77 6.25
N ILE A 6 -11.40 10.13 5.25
CA ILE A 6 -12.49 10.75 4.52
C ILE A 6 -13.62 10.86 5.54
N ASP A 7 -13.85 12.06 6.05
CA ASP A 7 -15.04 12.33 6.85
C ASP A 7 -16.25 12.00 5.98
N TYR A 8 -16.99 10.95 6.34
CA TYR A 8 -18.16 10.45 5.61
C TYR A 8 -19.28 11.49 5.45
N ASN A 9 -19.13 12.66 6.07
CA ASN A 9 -20.03 13.79 5.98
C ASN A 9 -19.61 14.85 4.96
N ILE A 10 -18.56 14.63 4.16
CA ILE A 10 -18.21 15.54 3.08
C ILE A 10 -19.38 15.54 2.10
N ASN A 11 -20.10 16.66 2.05
CA ASN A 11 -21.08 16.90 1.00
C ASN A 11 -20.32 17.10 -0.31
N LEU A 12 -20.11 16.02 -1.05
CA LEU A 12 -19.36 16.02 -2.32
C LEU A 12 -19.94 17.03 -3.32
N GLU A 13 -21.23 17.34 -3.24
CA GLU A 13 -21.90 18.32 -4.10
C GLU A 13 -21.46 19.77 -3.83
N GLN A 14 -20.91 20.04 -2.63
CA GLN A 14 -20.36 21.34 -2.25
C GLN A 14 -18.83 21.41 -2.40
N SER A 15 -18.18 20.32 -2.76
CA SER A 15 -16.73 20.34 -3.00
C SER A 15 -16.41 21.09 -4.29
N ASN A 16 -15.28 21.81 -4.29
CA ASN A 16 -14.80 22.52 -5.48
C ASN A 16 -14.57 21.60 -6.69
N ILE A 17 -14.51 20.28 -6.50
CA ILE A 17 -14.33 19.28 -7.55
C ILE A 17 -15.50 19.31 -8.55
N PHE A 18 -16.74 19.60 -8.08
CA PHE A 18 -17.95 19.59 -8.89
C PHE A 18 -18.49 20.99 -9.22
N ILE A 19 -17.81 22.06 -8.80
CA ILE A 19 -18.15 23.41 -9.19
C ILE A 19 -17.76 23.62 -10.66
N ASN A 20 -18.68 24.12 -11.47
CA ASN A 20 -18.43 24.41 -12.87
C ASN A 20 -17.56 25.68 -12.98
N GLU A 21 -16.33 25.53 -13.40
CA GLU A 21 -15.42 26.60 -13.75
C GLU A 21 -15.00 26.46 -15.24
N ASP A 22 -14.61 27.57 -15.87
CA ASP A 22 -14.27 27.59 -17.31
C ASP A 22 -13.03 26.74 -17.68
N LYS A 23 -12.26 26.29 -16.70
CA LYS A 23 -11.05 25.47 -16.93
C LYS A 23 -10.87 24.42 -15.84
N ARG A 24 -10.54 23.20 -16.24
CA ARG A 24 -10.08 22.15 -15.33
C ARG A 24 -8.75 22.54 -14.68
N LYS A 25 -8.72 22.67 -13.35
CA LYS A 25 -7.55 23.15 -12.60
C LYS A 25 -7.13 22.23 -11.46
N LEU A 26 -8.05 21.43 -10.96
CA LEU A 26 -7.81 20.64 -9.75
C LEU A 26 -7.03 19.37 -10.06
N ILE A 27 -6.09 19.06 -9.19
CA ILE A 27 -5.41 17.78 -9.11
C ILE A 27 -5.91 17.13 -7.82
N LEU A 28 -6.49 15.94 -7.95
CA LEU A 28 -6.93 15.14 -6.82
C LEU A 28 -5.96 14.00 -6.59
N CYS A 29 -5.45 13.87 -5.36
CA CYS A 29 -4.61 12.75 -4.96
C CYS A 29 -5.42 11.79 -4.08
N LEU A 30 -5.42 10.52 -4.42
CA LEU A 30 -5.91 9.41 -3.60
C LEU A 30 -4.75 8.49 -3.28
N SER A 31 -4.69 7.99 -2.06
CA SER A 31 -3.60 7.13 -1.57
C SER A 31 -4.16 6.01 -0.69
N ASP A 32 -3.40 4.95 -0.51
CA ASP A 32 -3.68 3.88 0.47
C ASP A 32 -5.06 3.23 0.29
N ILE A 33 -5.41 2.89 -0.95
CA ILE A 33 -6.70 2.26 -1.27
C ILE A 33 -6.67 0.76 -0.95
N HIS A 34 -5.54 0.10 -1.17
CA HIS A 34 -5.31 -1.31 -0.85
C HIS A 34 -6.34 -2.27 -1.45
N LEU A 35 -6.47 -2.25 -2.79
CA LEU A 35 -7.28 -3.23 -3.51
C LEU A 35 -6.64 -4.61 -3.40
N GLY A 36 -7.23 -5.51 -2.63
CA GLY A 36 -6.71 -6.84 -2.36
C GLY A 36 -7.39 -7.95 -3.17
N ILE A 37 -6.85 -9.18 -3.05
CA ILE A 37 -7.34 -10.38 -3.77
C ILE A 37 -8.55 -11.03 -3.11
N ASP A 38 -8.81 -10.78 -1.82
CA ASP A 38 -9.86 -11.46 -1.07
C ASP A 38 -10.46 -10.55 0.01
N ASP A 39 -11.76 -10.48 0.03
CA ASP A 39 -12.54 -9.68 0.98
C ASP A 39 -12.64 -10.28 2.38
N SER A 40 -12.23 -11.51 2.58
CA SER A 40 -12.27 -12.16 3.90
C SER A 40 -11.28 -11.53 4.88
N TYR A 41 -10.18 -10.97 4.35
CA TYR A 41 -9.17 -10.23 5.10
C TYR A 41 -8.84 -8.86 4.51
N GLY A 42 -9.28 -8.56 3.30
CA GLY A 42 -9.01 -7.30 2.62
C GLY A 42 -9.58 -6.11 3.38
N GLN A 43 -8.76 -5.09 3.58
CA GLN A 43 -9.12 -3.88 4.34
C GLN A 43 -10.13 -3.00 3.59
N PHE A 44 -10.16 -3.10 2.26
CA PHE A 44 -10.94 -2.21 1.40
C PHE A 44 -12.44 -2.52 1.32
N LYS A 45 -12.87 -3.72 1.68
CA LYS A 45 -14.26 -4.20 1.52
C LYS A 45 -15.33 -3.19 1.95
N SER A 46 -15.19 -2.62 3.14
CA SER A 46 -16.17 -1.67 3.69
C SER A 46 -16.25 -0.36 2.90
N ASN A 47 -15.18 0.03 2.23
CA ASN A 47 -15.06 1.29 1.52
C ASN A 47 -15.39 1.18 0.02
N ARG A 48 -15.51 -0.05 -0.53
CA ARG A 48 -15.71 -0.29 -1.98
C ARG A 48 -16.89 0.51 -2.55
N LYS A 49 -18.06 0.43 -1.92
CA LYS A 49 -19.26 1.15 -2.38
C LYS A 49 -19.07 2.67 -2.41
N TYR A 50 -18.37 3.21 -1.43
CA TYR A 50 -18.14 4.65 -1.34
C TYR A 50 -17.17 5.11 -2.42
N LEU A 51 -16.08 4.38 -2.65
CA LEU A 51 -15.13 4.71 -3.70
C LEU A 51 -15.75 4.54 -5.09
N HIS A 52 -16.52 3.48 -5.35
CA HIS A 52 -17.27 3.32 -6.58
C HIS A 52 -18.19 4.52 -6.86
N ASN A 53 -19.02 4.90 -5.89
CA ASN A 53 -19.90 6.06 -6.02
C ASN A 53 -19.14 7.37 -6.23
N PHE A 54 -17.97 7.49 -5.64
CA PHE A 54 -17.11 8.66 -5.80
C PHE A 54 -16.50 8.71 -7.20
N LEU A 55 -15.83 7.64 -7.66
CA LEU A 55 -15.16 7.60 -8.96
C LEU A 55 -16.14 7.71 -10.13
N SER A 56 -17.31 7.07 -10.02
CA SER A 56 -18.36 7.17 -11.05
C SER A 56 -18.88 8.59 -11.24
N LYS A 57 -18.96 9.39 -10.18
CA LYS A 57 -19.29 10.84 -10.25
C LYS A 57 -18.08 11.66 -10.70
N LEU A 58 -16.89 11.33 -10.22
CA LEU A 58 -15.65 12.05 -10.52
C LEU A 58 -15.35 12.11 -12.02
N ARG A 59 -15.70 11.05 -12.75
CA ARG A 59 -15.62 10.96 -14.21
C ARG A 59 -16.21 12.17 -14.92
N PHE A 60 -17.28 12.73 -14.36
CA PHE A 60 -18.01 13.86 -14.93
C PHE A 60 -17.66 15.21 -14.28
N SER A 61 -16.61 15.26 -13.46
CA SER A 61 -16.19 16.50 -12.83
C SER A 61 -15.75 17.53 -13.86
N PRO A 62 -16.34 18.73 -13.88
CA PRO A 62 -15.96 19.76 -14.84
C PRO A 62 -14.65 20.44 -14.49
N ASN A 63 -14.19 20.35 -13.24
CA ASN A 63 -13.05 21.09 -12.74
C ASN A 63 -11.81 20.23 -12.49
N LEU A 64 -11.96 18.91 -12.47
CA LEU A 64 -10.83 18.00 -12.25
C LEU A 64 -9.99 17.90 -13.53
N LYS A 65 -8.71 18.26 -13.44
CA LYS A 65 -7.71 18.10 -14.50
C LYS A 65 -7.01 16.76 -14.43
N GLU A 66 -6.64 16.34 -13.22
CA GLU A 66 -5.85 15.14 -13.02
C GLU A 66 -6.26 14.40 -11.74
N LEU A 67 -6.34 13.07 -11.85
CA LEU A 67 -6.48 12.14 -10.73
C LEU A 67 -5.14 11.41 -10.55
N VAL A 68 -4.54 11.54 -9.37
CA VAL A 68 -3.29 10.91 -9.00
C VAL A 68 -3.56 9.81 -7.97
N PHE A 69 -3.26 8.57 -8.30
CA PHE A 69 -3.15 7.49 -7.33
C PHE A 69 -1.74 7.52 -6.75
N ASN A 70 -1.63 8.02 -5.54
CA ASN A 70 -0.37 8.30 -4.87
C ASN A 70 0.08 7.14 -3.99
N GLY A 71 0.30 5.99 -4.60
CA GLY A 71 0.77 4.77 -3.97
C GLY A 71 -0.31 3.93 -3.29
N ASP A 72 -0.01 2.67 -3.14
CA ASP A 72 -0.84 1.67 -2.47
C ASP A 72 -2.27 1.58 -3.05
N LEU A 73 -2.36 1.64 -4.37
CA LEU A 73 -3.61 1.34 -5.08
C LEU A 73 -3.96 -0.14 -4.94
N PHE A 74 -2.95 -1.00 -5.11
CA PHE A 74 -3.07 -2.45 -4.99
C PHE A 74 -2.37 -2.94 -3.73
N ASP A 75 -2.80 -4.09 -3.21
CA ASP A 75 -2.22 -4.67 -2.00
C ASP A 75 -1.62 -6.07 -2.27
N GLN A 76 -0.28 -6.15 -2.25
CA GLN A 76 0.46 -7.40 -2.27
C GLN A 76 0.95 -7.83 -0.87
N TRP A 77 0.78 -7.02 0.15
CA TRP A 77 1.36 -7.24 1.46
C TRP A 77 0.38 -7.80 2.49
N PHE A 78 -0.84 -7.28 2.53
CA PHE A 78 -1.82 -7.70 3.53
C PHE A 78 -2.51 -9.00 3.10
N ILE A 79 -1.75 -10.09 3.19
CA ILE A 79 -2.13 -11.44 2.82
C ILE A 79 -1.69 -12.38 3.96
N PRO A 80 -2.53 -13.28 4.47
CA PRO A 80 -2.16 -14.19 5.54
C PRO A 80 -0.85 -14.93 5.26
N GLY A 81 0.00 -15.04 6.30
CA GLY A 81 1.36 -15.56 6.17
C GLY A 81 1.44 -16.98 5.61
N HIS A 82 0.42 -17.81 5.86
CA HIS A 82 0.34 -19.19 5.37
C HIS A 82 -0.12 -19.30 3.90
N ILE A 83 -0.58 -18.21 3.30
CA ILE A 83 -0.96 -18.18 1.88
C ILE A 83 0.26 -17.78 1.06
N ASP A 84 0.59 -18.62 0.09
CA ASP A 84 1.56 -18.26 -0.93
C ASP A 84 1.03 -17.07 -1.75
N THR A 85 1.77 -15.98 -1.75
CA THR A 85 1.35 -14.74 -2.40
C THR A 85 1.09 -14.93 -3.88
N LEU A 86 2.01 -15.61 -4.57
CA LEU A 86 1.90 -15.85 -6.00
C LEU A 86 1.26 -17.22 -6.32
N ASN A 87 1.18 -18.15 -5.37
CA ASN A 87 0.63 -19.50 -5.58
C ASN A 87 1.25 -20.22 -6.80
N GLY A 88 2.55 -20.03 -7.00
CA GLY A 88 3.30 -20.55 -8.16
C GLY A 88 2.98 -19.83 -9.48
N GLU A 89 2.17 -18.79 -9.47
CA GLU A 89 1.77 -18.01 -10.63
C GLU A 89 2.70 -16.79 -10.84
N SER A 90 2.48 -16.06 -11.93
CA SER A 90 3.19 -14.82 -12.20
C SER A 90 2.61 -13.64 -11.38
N SER A 91 3.39 -12.58 -11.24
CA SER A 91 2.92 -11.31 -10.67
C SER A 91 1.71 -10.74 -11.42
N LEU A 92 1.66 -10.94 -12.74
CA LEU A 92 0.51 -10.53 -13.56
C LEU A 92 -0.76 -11.30 -13.17
N ASN A 93 -0.69 -12.61 -12.98
CA ASN A 93 -1.84 -13.41 -12.58
C ASN A 93 -2.35 -12.99 -11.19
N PHE A 94 -1.43 -12.64 -10.29
CA PHE A 94 -1.79 -12.07 -9.00
C PHE A 94 -2.56 -10.74 -9.15
N LEU A 95 -2.07 -9.85 -10.00
CA LEU A 95 -2.72 -8.57 -10.30
C LEU A 95 -4.11 -8.79 -10.94
N GLU A 96 -4.26 -9.77 -11.83
CA GLU A 96 -5.55 -10.15 -12.42
C GLU A 96 -6.56 -10.63 -11.36
N ARG A 97 -6.10 -11.32 -10.32
CA ARG A 97 -6.96 -11.71 -9.18
C ARG A 97 -7.45 -10.48 -8.40
N ILE A 98 -6.58 -9.49 -8.18
CA ILE A 98 -6.98 -8.20 -7.58
C ILE A 98 -8.06 -7.52 -8.45
N VAL A 99 -7.83 -7.47 -9.75
CA VAL A 99 -8.78 -6.89 -10.73
C VAL A 99 -10.13 -7.58 -10.66
N GLU A 100 -10.14 -8.92 -10.63
CA GLU A 100 -11.37 -9.71 -10.56
C GLU A 100 -12.16 -9.42 -9.27
N ASN A 101 -11.47 -9.34 -8.12
CA ASN A 101 -12.09 -9.05 -6.83
C ASN A 101 -12.63 -7.61 -6.73
N ASN A 102 -12.11 -6.68 -7.56
CA ASN A 102 -12.42 -5.25 -7.48
C ASN A 102 -12.95 -4.67 -8.80
N LYS A 103 -13.66 -5.47 -9.60
CA LYS A 103 -14.10 -5.13 -10.97
C LYS A 103 -14.76 -3.76 -11.09
N GLU A 104 -15.61 -3.38 -10.15
CA GLU A 104 -16.35 -2.11 -10.20
C GLU A 104 -15.37 -0.93 -10.17
N ILE A 105 -14.45 -0.91 -9.21
CA ILE A 105 -13.45 0.15 -9.06
C ILE A 105 -12.51 0.20 -10.27
N ILE A 106 -12.05 -0.95 -10.72
CA ILE A 106 -11.16 -1.05 -11.88
C ILE A 106 -11.84 -0.50 -13.14
N ASN A 107 -13.13 -0.83 -13.33
CA ASN A 107 -13.89 -0.32 -14.47
C ASN A 107 -14.15 1.19 -14.36
N ASP A 108 -14.37 1.73 -13.18
CA ASP A 108 -14.50 3.18 -13.00
C ASP A 108 -13.22 3.90 -13.41
N ILE A 109 -12.06 3.41 -12.97
CA ILE A 109 -10.75 3.96 -13.33
C ILE A 109 -10.53 3.87 -14.86
N ARG A 110 -10.81 2.70 -15.46
CA ARG A 110 -10.70 2.51 -16.90
C ARG A 110 -11.58 3.47 -17.69
N ASN A 111 -12.80 3.70 -17.22
CA ASN A 111 -13.72 4.65 -17.85
C ASN A 111 -13.19 6.08 -17.80
N ILE A 112 -12.63 6.52 -16.66
CA ILE A 112 -12.00 7.85 -16.54
C ILE A 112 -10.83 7.97 -17.52
N ILE A 113 -9.99 6.95 -17.63
CA ILE A 113 -8.85 6.93 -18.58
C ILE A 113 -9.35 6.99 -20.02
N ALA A 114 -10.38 6.20 -20.35
CA ALA A 114 -10.91 6.09 -21.70
C ALA A 114 -11.54 7.39 -22.23
N ASP A 115 -12.17 8.17 -21.36
CA ASP A 115 -12.78 9.46 -21.70
C ASP A 115 -11.74 10.52 -22.09
N LYS A 116 -10.50 10.40 -21.63
CA LYS A 116 -9.39 11.33 -21.90
C LYS A 116 -9.62 12.79 -21.45
N GLU A 117 -10.65 13.01 -20.64
CA GLU A 117 -10.98 14.32 -20.10
C GLU A 117 -10.19 14.64 -18.82
N ILE A 118 -9.88 13.62 -18.05
CA ILE A 118 -9.12 13.68 -16.81
C ILE A 118 -7.87 12.82 -16.98
N LYS A 119 -6.71 13.42 -16.83
CA LYS A 119 -5.45 12.67 -16.81
C LYS A 119 -5.43 11.78 -15.57
N VAL A 120 -5.08 10.52 -15.72
CA VAL A 120 -4.90 9.61 -14.59
C VAL A 120 -3.45 9.24 -14.46
N THR A 121 -2.89 9.48 -13.28
CA THR A 121 -1.48 9.19 -12.97
C THR A 121 -1.40 8.19 -11.83
N TYR A 122 -0.56 7.18 -11.99
CA TYR A 122 -0.23 6.19 -10.98
C TYR A 122 1.21 6.38 -10.50
N ILE A 123 1.38 6.42 -9.19
CA ILE A 123 2.65 6.44 -8.48
C ILE A 123 2.68 5.17 -7.63
N PRO A 124 3.71 4.32 -7.68
CA PRO A 124 3.79 3.15 -6.82
C PRO A 124 4.00 3.54 -5.35
N GLY A 125 3.32 2.80 -4.45
CA GLY A 125 3.59 2.79 -3.03
C GLY A 125 4.39 1.56 -2.62
N ASN A 126 4.49 1.30 -1.32
CA ASN A 126 5.23 0.12 -0.83
C ASN A 126 4.46 -1.18 -1.05
N HIS A 127 3.14 -1.17 -0.97
CA HIS A 127 2.32 -2.38 -1.17
C HIS A 127 2.20 -2.81 -2.63
N ASP A 128 2.47 -1.94 -3.58
CA ASP A 128 2.33 -2.21 -5.01
C ASP A 128 3.57 -1.88 -5.86
N MET A 129 4.71 -1.56 -5.22
CA MET A 129 5.95 -1.19 -5.92
C MET A 129 6.53 -2.31 -6.78
N LEU A 130 6.19 -3.57 -6.51
CA LEU A 130 6.70 -4.74 -7.22
C LEU A 130 6.01 -4.97 -8.57
N PHE A 131 4.85 -4.36 -8.82
CA PHE A 131 4.23 -4.43 -10.13
C PHE A 131 5.01 -3.61 -11.14
N THR A 132 5.35 -4.23 -12.26
CA THR A 132 6.06 -3.59 -13.36
C THR A 132 5.18 -2.57 -14.10
N SER A 133 5.80 -1.65 -14.82
CA SER A 133 5.07 -0.71 -15.69
C SER A 133 4.23 -1.41 -16.76
N ALA A 134 4.70 -2.55 -17.26
CA ALA A 134 3.97 -3.33 -18.26
C ALA A 134 2.70 -3.97 -17.67
N GLU A 135 2.79 -4.52 -16.46
CA GLU A 135 1.65 -5.09 -15.75
C GLU A 135 0.59 -4.03 -15.44
N ILE A 136 0.98 -2.89 -14.89
CA ILE A 136 0.06 -1.78 -14.63
C ILE A 136 -0.60 -1.29 -15.94
N ASN A 137 0.18 -1.14 -17.01
CA ASN A 137 -0.38 -0.73 -18.30
C ASN A 137 -1.33 -1.78 -18.91
N SER A 138 -1.13 -3.06 -18.63
CA SER A 138 -2.06 -4.11 -19.09
C SER A 138 -3.44 -3.99 -18.45
N ILE A 139 -3.49 -3.56 -17.18
CA ILE A 139 -4.74 -3.34 -16.45
C ILE A 139 -5.38 -1.99 -16.80
N PHE A 140 -4.56 -0.94 -16.93
CA PHE A 140 -4.97 0.43 -17.21
C PHE A 140 -4.30 0.98 -18.47
N PRO A 141 -4.70 0.55 -19.67
CA PRO A 141 -4.10 1.07 -20.90
C PRO A 141 -4.23 2.60 -21.00
N GLY A 142 -3.09 3.28 -21.16
CA GLY A 142 -3.05 4.73 -21.28
C GLY A 142 -2.93 5.50 -19.96
N ILE A 143 -2.80 4.83 -18.83
CA ILE A 143 -2.48 5.48 -17.56
C ILE A 143 -1.08 6.10 -17.62
N ASN A 144 -0.93 7.31 -17.11
CA ASN A 144 0.39 7.89 -16.87
C ASN A 144 1.03 7.22 -15.66
N GLN A 145 2.30 6.81 -15.77
CA GLN A 145 3.03 6.20 -14.66
C GLN A 145 4.23 7.07 -14.30
N ALA A 146 4.30 7.47 -13.04
CA ALA A 146 5.41 8.26 -12.52
C ALA A 146 6.31 7.37 -11.66
N ARG A 147 7.38 6.87 -12.27
CA ARG A 147 8.39 6.03 -11.62
C ARG A 147 9.76 6.68 -11.78
N ASP A 148 10.59 6.59 -10.75
CA ASP A 148 12.00 6.95 -10.84
C ASP A 148 12.86 5.76 -11.32
N SER A 149 14.18 5.97 -11.38
CA SER A 149 15.15 4.94 -11.80
C SER A 149 15.19 3.71 -10.90
N TYR A 150 14.65 3.80 -9.69
CA TYR A 150 14.57 2.69 -8.73
C TYR A 150 13.20 2.00 -8.74
N GLY A 151 12.30 2.38 -9.65
CA GLY A 151 10.94 1.83 -9.72
C GLY A 151 9.98 2.42 -8.68
N LEU A 152 10.47 3.23 -7.76
CA LEU A 152 9.66 4.02 -6.83
C LEU A 152 9.08 5.22 -7.56
N GLY A 153 8.15 5.94 -6.93
CA GLY A 153 7.47 7.03 -7.60
C GLY A 153 7.77 8.40 -7.02
N SER A 154 8.07 9.33 -7.90
CA SER A 154 7.90 10.76 -7.62
C SER A 154 7.31 11.44 -8.84
N TYR A 155 6.39 12.36 -8.63
CA TYR A 155 5.65 13.03 -9.69
C TYR A 155 5.61 14.52 -9.48
N THR A 156 5.96 15.26 -10.54
CA THR A 156 5.79 16.71 -10.59
C THR A 156 4.76 17.03 -11.66
N PRO A 157 3.56 17.53 -11.29
CA PRO A 157 2.57 17.97 -12.26
C PRO A 157 3.11 19.13 -13.13
N GLU A 158 2.78 19.13 -14.42
CA GLU A 158 3.27 20.17 -15.36
C GLU A 158 2.91 21.59 -14.93
N ASP A 159 1.73 21.78 -14.36
CA ASP A 159 1.26 23.10 -13.91
C ASP A 159 1.82 23.49 -12.53
N LEU A 160 2.45 22.56 -11.82
CA LEU A 160 3.00 22.76 -10.48
C LEU A 160 4.49 22.35 -10.43
N PRO A 161 5.37 23.02 -11.22
CA PRO A 161 6.76 22.59 -11.39
C PRO A 161 7.61 22.66 -10.10
N ASN A 162 7.12 23.34 -9.08
CA ASN A 162 7.78 23.45 -7.78
C ASN A 162 7.18 22.50 -6.72
N SER A 163 6.34 21.56 -7.16
CA SER A 163 5.68 20.59 -6.25
C SER A 163 6.08 19.16 -6.62
N ILE A 164 6.26 18.32 -5.61
CA ILE A 164 6.51 16.89 -5.78
C ILE A 164 5.42 16.14 -5.04
N ILE A 165 4.87 15.12 -5.68
CA ILE A 165 3.91 14.18 -5.11
C ILE A 165 4.62 12.84 -5.00
N GLU A 166 4.71 12.31 -3.80
CA GLU A 166 5.31 11.01 -3.50
C GLU A 166 4.47 10.27 -2.45
N HIS A 167 4.46 8.94 -2.51
CA HIS A 167 3.85 8.12 -1.45
C HIS A 167 4.66 8.22 -0.15
N GLY A 168 5.98 8.45 -0.25
CA GLY A 168 6.85 8.74 0.90
C GLY A 168 7.45 7.52 1.58
N HIS A 169 7.13 6.29 1.18
CA HIS A 169 7.63 5.05 1.79
C HIS A 169 9.16 4.92 1.75
N ARG A 170 9.83 5.57 0.80
CA ARG A 170 11.31 5.57 0.71
C ARG A 170 12.01 6.21 1.92
N TYR A 171 11.30 7.04 2.66
CA TYR A 171 11.82 7.75 3.85
C TYR A 171 11.48 7.05 5.16
N ASP A 172 10.69 5.99 5.10
CA ASP A 172 10.30 5.20 6.27
C ASP A 172 11.07 3.88 6.29
N PHE A 173 11.93 3.72 7.29
CA PHE A 173 12.72 2.51 7.50
C PHE A 173 11.86 1.22 7.47
N PHE A 174 10.62 1.29 7.90
CA PHE A 174 9.74 0.12 7.97
C PHE A 174 9.16 -0.28 6.61
N CYS A 175 8.99 0.70 5.71
CA CYS A 175 8.36 0.51 4.41
C CYS A 175 9.33 0.67 3.23
N ALA A 176 10.52 1.25 3.46
CA ALA A 176 11.49 1.51 2.41
C ALA A 176 12.14 0.21 1.92
N PRO A 177 12.18 -0.03 0.61
CA PRO A 177 12.97 -1.11 0.06
C PRO A 177 14.46 -0.81 0.25
N ASN A 178 15.27 -1.85 0.49
CA ASN A 178 16.71 -1.68 0.63
C ASN A 178 17.39 -1.60 -0.74
N HIS A 179 17.65 -0.38 -1.20
CA HIS A 179 18.33 -0.14 -2.48
C HIS A 179 19.82 -0.51 -2.47
N ILE A 180 20.47 -0.53 -1.30
CA ILE A 180 21.91 -0.86 -1.19
C ILE A 180 22.16 -2.33 -1.50
N SER A 181 21.21 -3.20 -1.16
CA SER A 181 21.29 -4.64 -1.44
C SER A 181 20.77 -5.01 -2.82
N THR A 182 20.17 -4.07 -3.54
CA THR A 182 19.71 -4.27 -4.91
C THR A 182 20.94 -4.16 -5.82
N THR A 183 21.40 -5.27 -6.38
CA THR A 183 22.48 -5.24 -7.34
C THR A 183 22.02 -4.66 -8.66
N GLU A 184 22.90 -3.95 -9.38
CA GLU A 184 22.59 -3.26 -10.63
C GLU A 184 21.98 -4.20 -11.71
N ASP A 185 22.18 -5.50 -11.60
CA ASP A 185 21.74 -6.50 -12.58
C ASP A 185 20.36 -7.13 -12.26
N ASN A 186 19.85 -6.97 -11.05
CA ASN A 186 18.55 -7.50 -10.64
C ASN A 186 17.73 -6.40 -10.00
N CYS A 187 16.64 -5.99 -10.64
CA CYS A 187 15.67 -5.03 -10.11
C CYS A 187 14.84 -5.57 -8.93
N ASP A 188 15.32 -6.58 -8.23
CA ASP A 188 14.63 -7.20 -7.13
C ASP A 188 14.85 -6.38 -5.85
N PHE A 189 13.79 -5.77 -5.36
CA PHE A 189 13.83 -5.07 -4.09
C PHE A 189 13.93 -6.05 -2.93
N LEU A 190 14.81 -5.77 -1.98
CA LEU A 190 14.76 -6.43 -0.70
C LEU A 190 13.52 -5.94 0.06
N LEU A 191 12.62 -6.86 0.39
CA LEU A 191 11.36 -6.51 1.05
C LEU A 191 11.62 -5.94 2.44
N PRO A 192 10.99 -4.81 2.77
CA PRO A 192 11.19 -4.16 4.06
C PRO A 192 10.45 -4.90 5.19
N PRO A 193 10.78 -4.60 6.46
CA PRO A 193 10.13 -5.21 7.63
C PRO A 193 8.60 -5.12 7.60
N GLY A 194 8.06 -4.03 7.04
CA GLY A 194 6.62 -3.80 6.91
C GLY A 194 5.89 -4.88 6.11
N TYR A 195 6.53 -5.46 5.10
CA TYR A 195 5.96 -6.58 4.36
C TYR A 195 5.62 -7.76 5.27
N PHE A 196 6.60 -8.19 6.07
CA PHE A 196 6.43 -9.33 6.96
C PHE A 196 5.42 -9.04 8.07
N TYR A 197 5.45 -7.82 8.59
CA TYR A 197 4.48 -7.35 9.57
C TYR A 197 3.04 -7.35 9.01
N ALA A 198 2.85 -6.90 7.78
CA ALA A 198 1.54 -6.93 7.12
C ALA A 198 1.02 -8.36 6.95
N ARG A 199 1.91 -9.32 6.58
CA ARG A 199 1.59 -10.76 6.47
C ARG A 199 1.11 -11.34 7.81
N ILE A 200 1.83 -11.06 8.89
CA ILE A 200 1.47 -11.51 10.25
C ILE A 200 0.16 -10.86 10.70
N SER A 201 -0.02 -9.57 10.45
CA SER A 201 -1.24 -8.85 10.81
C SER A 201 -2.47 -9.39 10.08
N ALA A 202 -2.35 -9.71 8.78
CA ALA A 202 -3.43 -10.34 8.03
C ALA A 202 -3.80 -11.71 8.57
N THR A 203 -2.80 -12.50 9.00
CA THR A 203 -3.04 -13.80 9.66
C THR A 203 -3.82 -13.62 10.95
N SER A 204 -3.38 -12.70 11.82
CA SER A 204 -4.10 -12.38 13.06
C SER A 204 -5.54 -11.95 12.83
N PHE A 205 -5.76 -11.18 11.76
CA PHE A 205 -7.10 -10.69 11.42
C PHE A 205 -8.06 -11.83 11.06
N ILE A 206 -7.62 -12.80 10.25
CA ILE A 206 -8.44 -13.98 9.91
C ILE A 206 -8.76 -14.83 11.15
N GLU A 207 -7.78 -15.03 12.01
CA GLU A 207 -7.93 -15.85 13.18
C GLU A 207 -8.72 -15.16 14.31
N ASN A 208 -9.24 -13.94 14.09
CA ASN A 208 -9.95 -13.12 15.08
C ASN A 208 -9.18 -12.91 16.39
N LEU A 209 -7.88 -12.85 16.31
CA LEU A 209 -7.03 -12.66 17.48
C LEU A 209 -7.08 -11.19 17.93
N ARG A 210 -7.48 -10.97 19.16
CA ARG A 210 -7.55 -9.61 19.75
C ARG A 210 -6.13 -9.12 20.04
N TYR A 211 -5.68 -8.20 19.23
CA TYR A 211 -4.30 -7.72 19.21
C TYR A 211 -4.08 -6.41 20.01
N TYR A 212 -5.14 -5.68 20.33
CA TYR A 212 -5.03 -4.27 20.68
C TYR A 212 -5.07 -3.90 22.15
N ASP A 213 -5.65 -4.71 23.02
CA ASP A 213 -5.96 -4.24 24.38
C ASP A 213 -4.72 -4.07 25.28
N ASP A 214 -3.63 -4.84 25.04
CA ASP A 214 -2.40 -4.79 25.84
C ASP A 214 -1.29 -3.93 25.23
N PHE A 215 -1.37 -3.62 23.91
CA PHE A 215 -0.29 -2.96 23.18
C PHE A 215 0.03 -1.55 23.70
N VAL A 216 -0.98 -0.74 23.99
CA VAL A 216 -0.78 0.66 24.43
C VAL A 216 -0.14 0.71 25.83
N THR A 217 -0.52 -0.19 26.71
CA THR A 217 -0.02 -0.24 28.08
C THR A 217 1.46 -0.68 28.11
N ASP A 218 1.77 -1.74 27.40
CA ASP A 218 3.14 -2.27 27.35
C ASP A 218 4.10 -1.33 26.59
N PHE A 219 3.61 -0.66 25.55
CA PHE A 219 4.35 0.36 24.83
C PHE A 219 4.72 1.56 25.71
N THR A 220 3.81 2.02 26.55
CA THR A 220 4.05 3.13 27.48
C THR A 220 5.09 2.76 28.53
N LEU A 221 5.11 1.50 28.99
CA LEU A 221 6.12 0.98 29.92
C LEU A 221 7.51 0.97 29.29
N ILE A 222 7.64 0.53 28.04
CA ILE A 222 8.90 0.48 27.30
C ILE A 222 9.42 1.91 27.04
N SER A 223 8.55 2.83 26.61
CA SER A 223 8.92 4.20 26.30
C SER A 223 9.45 4.99 27.50
N ASN A 224 9.01 4.68 28.71
CA ASN A 224 9.42 5.36 29.93
C ASN A 224 10.79 4.90 30.47
N THR A 225 11.37 3.84 29.94
CA THR A 225 12.58 3.20 30.50
C THR A 225 13.88 3.67 29.86
N TYR A 226 13.87 4.43 28.76
CA TYR A 226 15.08 4.74 28.00
C TYR A 226 15.26 6.22 27.68
N SER A 227 16.45 6.74 28.03
CA SER A 227 16.84 8.16 27.86
C SER A 227 18.11 8.36 27.01
N ASN A 228 18.36 7.56 25.96
CA ASN A 228 19.62 7.56 25.23
C ASN A 228 19.55 8.12 23.81
N LYS A 229 20.70 8.49 23.21
CA LYS A 229 20.83 9.10 21.88
C LYS A 229 20.25 8.25 20.73
N ASN A 230 20.12 6.94 20.91
CA ASN A 230 19.50 6.01 19.95
C ASN A 230 18.08 5.64 20.35
N TYR A 231 17.42 6.49 21.12
CA TYR A 231 16.09 6.21 21.66
C TYR A 231 15.05 5.85 20.58
N LEU A 232 15.05 6.56 19.46
CA LEU A 232 14.11 6.28 18.36
C LEU A 232 14.37 4.92 17.70
N GLU A 233 15.63 4.56 17.48
CA GLU A 233 15.98 3.25 16.92
C GLU A 233 15.61 2.12 17.88
N TYR A 234 15.96 2.29 19.15
CA TYR A 234 15.62 1.32 20.19
C TYR A 234 14.10 1.17 20.35
N LEU A 235 13.39 2.29 20.40
CA LEU A 235 11.93 2.33 20.47
C LEU A 235 11.31 1.56 19.29
N TYR A 236 11.80 1.83 18.10
CA TYR A 236 11.35 1.20 16.89
C TYR A 236 11.57 -0.33 16.90
N LYS A 237 12.81 -0.76 17.18
CA LYS A 237 13.15 -2.18 17.33
C LYS A 237 12.31 -2.86 18.41
N SER A 238 12.07 -2.18 19.52
CA SER A 238 11.24 -2.70 20.62
C SER A 238 9.78 -2.87 20.20
N ILE A 239 9.22 -1.91 19.44
CA ILE A 239 7.87 -2.01 18.90
C ILE A 239 7.75 -3.19 17.95
N CYS A 240 8.69 -3.33 17.00
CA CYS A 240 8.70 -4.44 16.07
C CYS A 240 8.79 -5.79 16.79
N THR A 241 9.74 -5.92 17.71
CA THR A 241 9.95 -7.14 18.50
C THR A 241 8.70 -7.48 19.30
N PHE A 242 8.13 -6.51 20.00
CA PHE A 242 6.93 -6.69 20.80
C PHE A 242 5.74 -7.12 19.94
N SER A 243 5.48 -6.39 18.85
CA SER A 243 4.38 -6.68 17.96
C SER A 243 4.49 -8.07 17.34
N LEU A 244 5.68 -8.46 16.86
CA LEU A 244 5.90 -9.77 16.25
C LEU A 244 5.76 -10.91 17.26
N ARG A 245 6.30 -10.75 18.48
CA ARG A 245 6.23 -11.81 19.53
C ARG A 245 4.85 -11.94 20.15
N LYS A 246 4.07 -10.87 20.19
CA LYS A 246 2.71 -10.89 20.78
C LYS A 246 1.65 -11.29 19.77
N CYS A 247 2.00 -11.45 18.49
CA CYS A 247 1.07 -11.90 17.47
C CYS A 247 0.81 -13.40 17.67
N PRO A 248 -0.34 -13.82 18.21
CA PRO A 248 -0.58 -15.22 18.59
C PRO A 248 -1.04 -16.06 17.38
N VAL A 249 -0.33 -16.00 16.28
CA VAL A 249 -0.66 -16.72 15.03
C VAL A 249 -0.09 -18.13 15.00
N MET A 250 0.89 -18.43 15.86
CA MET A 250 1.59 -19.71 15.89
C MET A 250 1.86 -20.13 17.33
N GLU A 251 1.99 -21.43 17.55
CA GLU A 251 2.37 -21.99 18.86
C GLU A 251 3.82 -21.65 19.23
N SER A 252 4.68 -21.52 18.22
CA SER A 252 6.11 -21.21 18.40
C SER A 252 6.55 -20.14 17.42
N ASN A 253 7.36 -19.19 17.92
CA ASN A 253 8.00 -18.17 17.08
C ASN A 253 9.08 -18.75 16.13
N ASP A 254 9.47 -20.01 16.28
CA ASP A 254 10.41 -20.73 15.42
C ASP A 254 9.72 -21.49 14.28
N GLU A 255 8.38 -21.58 14.30
CA GLU A 255 7.63 -22.24 13.24
C GLU A 255 7.61 -21.39 11.97
N LYS A 256 8.05 -21.97 10.85
CA LYS A 256 8.11 -21.28 9.55
C LYS A 256 6.74 -21.31 8.90
N PHE A 257 6.10 -20.15 8.80
CA PHE A 257 4.75 -20.01 8.24
C PHE A 257 4.60 -18.85 7.24
N ILE A 258 5.58 -17.96 7.15
CA ILE A 258 5.53 -16.84 6.23
C ILE A 258 6.16 -17.30 4.91
N TYR A 259 5.31 -17.56 3.94
CA TYR A 259 5.72 -17.98 2.60
C TYR A 259 5.92 -16.75 1.70
N THR A 260 7.13 -16.58 1.19
CA THR A 260 7.46 -15.49 0.28
C THR A 260 7.89 -16.05 -1.06
N LEU A 261 7.12 -15.81 -2.11
CA LEU A 261 7.48 -16.16 -3.49
C LEU A 261 7.43 -14.93 -4.41
N ILE A 262 7.84 -13.77 -3.87
CA ILE A 262 7.88 -12.52 -4.62
C ILE A 262 9.34 -12.21 -4.95
N ASN A 263 9.65 -11.99 -6.23
CA ASN A 263 10.89 -11.40 -6.74
C ASN A 263 12.17 -11.81 -5.96
N GLY A 264 12.65 -13.02 -6.18
CA GLY A 264 13.87 -13.50 -5.53
C GLY A 264 13.71 -14.03 -4.11
N TYR A 265 12.65 -13.68 -3.39
CA TYR A 265 12.30 -14.27 -2.11
C TYR A 265 11.55 -15.58 -2.32
N LYS A 266 12.24 -16.69 -2.10
CA LYS A 266 11.69 -18.05 -2.23
C LYS A 266 11.83 -18.85 -0.95
N GLU A 267 11.89 -18.17 0.18
CA GLU A 267 12.15 -18.80 1.47
C GLU A 267 10.95 -18.66 2.39
N ASN A 268 10.86 -19.58 3.33
CA ASN A 268 9.89 -19.53 4.41
C ASN A 268 10.56 -18.96 5.65
N TYR A 269 9.89 -18.03 6.30
CA TYR A 269 10.36 -17.35 7.51
C TYR A 269 9.52 -17.70 8.72
N CYS A 270 10.14 -17.72 9.89
CA CYS A 270 9.47 -17.70 11.18
C CYS A 270 9.54 -16.29 11.79
N ILE A 271 8.82 -16.06 12.88
CA ILE A 271 8.83 -14.75 13.57
C ILE A 271 10.25 -14.42 14.06
N ASN A 272 10.99 -15.41 14.58
CA ASN A 272 12.35 -15.16 15.08
C ASN A 272 13.35 -14.76 13.99
N ASP A 273 13.13 -15.18 12.74
CA ASP A 273 13.96 -14.74 11.60
C ASP A 273 13.82 -13.22 11.33
N LEU A 274 12.73 -12.60 11.79
CA LEU A 274 12.38 -11.21 11.50
C LEU A 274 12.66 -10.28 12.67
N LEU A 275 13.05 -10.80 13.83
CA LEU A 275 13.30 -9.96 14.99
C LEU A 275 14.62 -9.19 14.83
N PRO A 276 14.61 -7.88 15.02
CA PRO A 276 15.84 -7.11 15.01
C PRO A 276 16.72 -7.47 16.21
N ASP A 277 18.03 -7.46 16.03
CA ASP A 277 19.00 -7.50 17.12
C ASP A 277 18.85 -6.24 17.99
N LEU A 278 18.58 -6.44 19.28
CA LEU A 278 18.39 -5.35 20.25
C LEU A 278 19.70 -4.95 20.92
#